data_07139cf27c13781af62caea0759a07d1
#
_entry.id   07139cf27c13781af62caea0759a07d1
#
_cell.length_a   1.000
_cell.length_b   1.000
_cell.length_c   1.000
_cell.angle_alpha   90.00
_cell.angle_beta   90.00
_cell.angle_gamma   90.00
#
_symmetry.space_group_name_H-M   'P 1'
#
loop_
_entity.id
_entity.type
_entity.pdbx_description
1 polymer ?
#
loop_
_entity_poly.entity_id
_entity_poly.type
_entity_poly.pdbx_seq_one_letter_code
_entity_poly.pdbx_strand_id
1 'polypeptide(L)'
;MTQGERVKEVRKELGLTLEKFGEKIGVTKTAISRIEKGERGCTEQMTKAICREFSVDYIWLTTGDGEMFVESDDDIMETIDRIMAGENEFHKKLIKWCATSFNEDDLRMLERKIDEFVAEFSKKD
;
A
#
# COMPACT_ATOMS: atom_id res chain seq x y z
N MET A 1 1.88 -17.45 -8.50
CA MET A 1 0.49 -17.11 -8.16
C MET A 1 -0.07 -16.18 -9.23
N THR A 2 -1.25 -16.48 -9.74
CA THR A 2 -1.94 -15.63 -10.72
C THR A 2 -2.63 -14.46 -10.02
N GLN A 3 -3.03 -13.45 -10.80
CA GLN A 3 -3.79 -12.32 -10.24
C GLN A 3 -5.12 -12.80 -9.64
N GLY A 4 -5.80 -13.76 -10.28
CA GLY A 4 -7.03 -14.34 -9.74
C GLY A 4 -6.82 -15.02 -8.39
N GLU A 5 -5.71 -15.72 -8.23
CA GLU A 5 -5.36 -16.34 -6.96
C GLU A 5 -5.09 -15.28 -5.89
N ARG A 6 -4.47 -14.16 -6.26
CA ARG A 6 -4.25 -13.04 -5.33
C ARG A 6 -5.58 -12.40 -4.90
N VAL A 7 -6.54 -12.26 -5.82
CA VAL A 7 -7.89 -11.77 -5.48
C VAL A 7 -8.53 -12.69 -4.43
N LYS A 8 -8.40 -13.99 -4.62
CA LYS A 8 -8.91 -14.99 -3.66
C LYS A 8 -8.23 -14.84 -2.30
N GLU A 9 -6.93 -14.63 -2.29
CA GLU A 9 -6.17 -14.42 -1.06
C GLU A 9 -6.67 -13.20 -0.28
N VAL A 10 -6.92 -12.09 -0.97
CA VAL A 10 -7.49 -10.88 -0.37
C VAL A 10 -8.84 -11.18 0.26
N ARG A 11 -9.70 -11.85 -0.49
CA ARG A 11 -11.05 -12.19 -0.01
C ARG A 11 -10.99 -13.04 1.26
N LYS A 12 -10.12 -14.05 1.27
CA LYS A 12 -9.95 -14.93 2.42
C LYS A 12 -9.39 -14.20 3.62
N GLU A 13 -8.41 -13.35 3.40
CA GLU A 13 -7.79 -12.57 4.48
C GLU A 13 -8.81 -11.64 5.15
N LEU A 14 -9.74 -11.11 4.36
CA LEU A 14 -10.82 -10.25 4.86
C LEU A 14 -12.00 -11.04 5.44
N GLY A 15 -11.99 -12.36 5.29
CA GLY A 15 -13.08 -13.22 5.79
C GLY A 15 -14.40 -13.03 5.06
N LEU A 16 -14.35 -12.62 3.79
CA LEU A 16 -15.55 -12.33 3.01
C LEU A 16 -15.97 -13.50 2.12
N THR A 17 -17.28 -13.65 1.93
CA THR A 17 -17.83 -14.57 0.96
C THR A 17 -17.68 -13.97 -0.45
N LEU A 18 -17.82 -14.82 -1.47
CA LEU A 18 -17.80 -14.36 -2.87
C LEU A 18 -18.86 -13.29 -3.11
N GLU A 19 -20.05 -13.49 -2.56
CA GLU A 19 -21.15 -12.55 -2.68
C GLU A 19 -20.84 -11.20 -2.05
N LYS A 20 -20.38 -11.19 -0.81
CA LYS A 20 -20.08 -9.96 -0.08
C LYS A 20 -18.91 -9.21 -0.68
N PHE A 21 -17.88 -9.92 -1.12
CA PHE A 21 -16.76 -9.32 -1.81
C PHE A 21 -17.22 -8.61 -3.09
N GLY A 22 -18.02 -9.31 -3.89
CA GLY A 22 -18.58 -8.76 -5.13
C GLY A 22 -19.46 -7.54 -4.90
N GLU A 23 -20.32 -7.58 -3.88
CA GLU A 23 -21.20 -6.46 -3.53
C GLU A 23 -20.42 -5.19 -3.25
N LYS A 24 -19.29 -5.30 -2.55
CA LYS A 24 -18.48 -4.14 -2.17
C LYS A 24 -17.83 -3.45 -3.36
N ILE A 25 -17.57 -4.18 -4.43
CA ILE A 25 -16.94 -3.62 -5.63
C ILE A 25 -17.89 -3.56 -6.83
N GLY A 26 -19.17 -3.88 -6.62
CA GLY A 26 -20.21 -3.72 -7.63
C GLY A 26 -20.24 -4.80 -8.71
N VAL A 27 -19.79 -6.04 -8.39
CA VAL A 27 -19.82 -7.16 -9.33
C VAL A 27 -20.53 -8.37 -8.71
N THR A 28 -20.90 -9.32 -9.55
CA THR A 28 -21.62 -10.51 -9.11
C THR A 28 -20.68 -11.54 -8.48
N LYS A 29 -21.25 -12.38 -7.64
CA LYS A 29 -20.60 -13.56 -7.07
C LYS A 29 -19.97 -14.43 -8.17
N THR A 30 -20.69 -14.64 -9.27
CA THR A 30 -20.23 -15.46 -10.39
C THR A 30 -18.99 -14.85 -11.04
N ALA A 31 -18.98 -13.53 -11.21
CA ALA A 31 -17.83 -12.82 -11.79
C ALA A 31 -16.59 -12.99 -10.93
N ILE A 32 -16.72 -12.85 -9.60
CA ILE A 32 -15.60 -13.04 -8.68
C ILE A 32 -15.08 -14.49 -8.74
N SER A 33 -15.99 -15.45 -8.74
CA SER A 33 -15.62 -16.88 -8.82
C SER A 33 -14.79 -17.17 -10.07
N ARG A 34 -15.21 -16.64 -11.22
CA ARG A 34 -14.50 -16.84 -12.49
C ARG A 34 -13.12 -16.19 -12.49
N ILE A 35 -13.01 -15.02 -11.89
CA ILE A 35 -11.72 -14.34 -11.77
C ILE A 35 -10.77 -15.14 -10.90
N GLU A 36 -11.24 -15.64 -9.76
CA GLU A 36 -10.42 -16.43 -8.84
C GLU A 36 -9.93 -17.74 -9.48
N LYS A 37 -10.74 -18.33 -10.35
CA LYS A 37 -10.39 -19.58 -11.06
C LYS A 37 -9.55 -19.35 -12.32
N GLY A 38 -9.34 -18.10 -12.69
CA GLY A 38 -8.58 -17.77 -13.90
C GLY A 38 -9.38 -17.93 -15.19
N GLU A 39 -10.67 -18.16 -15.11
CA GLU A 39 -11.56 -18.28 -16.28
C GLU A 39 -11.87 -16.92 -16.91
N ARG A 40 -11.69 -15.84 -16.14
CA ARG A 40 -11.92 -14.48 -16.58
C ARG A 40 -10.80 -13.59 -16.01
N GLY A 41 -10.29 -12.69 -16.84
CA GLY A 41 -9.26 -11.75 -16.40
C GLY A 41 -9.83 -10.66 -15.50
N CYS A 42 -8.99 -10.16 -14.60
CA CYS A 42 -9.33 -9.02 -13.76
C CYS A 42 -9.02 -7.75 -14.53
N THR A 43 -10.04 -6.99 -14.91
CA THR A 43 -9.84 -5.75 -15.66
C THR A 43 -9.12 -4.70 -14.82
N GLU A 44 -8.52 -3.71 -15.48
CA GLU A 44 -7.86 -2.60 -14.79
C GLU A 44 -8.83 -1.86 -13.87
N GLN A 45 -10.05 -1.63 -14.34
CA GLN A 45 -11.09 -0.98 -13.55
C GLN A 45 -11.43 -1.77 -12.29
N MET A 46 -11.56 -3.09 -12.41
CA MET A 46 -11.83 -3.96 -11.29
C MET A 46 -10.65 -4.03 -10.31
N THR A 47 -9.44 -4.08 -10.84
CA THR A 47 -8.21 -4.05 -10.05
C THR A 47 -8.17 -2.78 -9.18
N LYS A 48 -8.44 -1.64 -9.78
CA LYS A 48 -8.48 -0.36 -9.07
C LYS A 48 -9.60 -0.32 -8.02
N ALA A 49 -10.75 -0.91 -8.33
CA ALA A 49 -11.87 -0.97 -7.40
C ALA A 49 -11.53 -1.79 -6.16
N ILE A 50 -10.86 -2.92 -6.34
CA ILE A 50 -10.40 -3.78 -5.23
C ILE A 50 -9.38 -3.03 -4.37
N CYS A 51 -8.42 -2.39 -5.01
CA CYS A 51 -7.38 -1.64 -4.28
C CYS A 51 -7.96 -0.51 -3.46
N ARG A 52 -8.92 0.21 -4.02
CA ARG A 52 -9.56 1.35 -3.35
C ARG A 52 -10.47 0.91 -2.21
N GLU A 53 -11.29 -0.11 -2.43
CA GLU A 53 -12.27 -0.55 -1.44
C GLU A 53 -11.63 -1.24 -0.23
N PHE A 54 -10.59 -2.05 -0.47
CA PHE A 54 -10.01 -2.89 0.57
C PHE A 54 -8.60 -2.48 0.99
N SER A 55 -8.11 -1.36 0.48
CA SER A 55 -6.75 -0.87 0.76
C SER A 55 -5.67 -1.88 0.37
N VAL A 56 -5.87 -2.55 -0.76
CA VAL A 56 -4.92 -3.51 -1.32
C VAL A 56 -3.88 -2.75 -2.14
N ASP A 57 -2.63 -3.18 -2.04
CA ASP A 57 -1.54 -2.58 -2.82
C ASP A 57 -1.65 -3.00 -4.28
N TYR A 58 -1.65 -2.01 -5.19
CA TYR A 58 -1.80 -2.24 -6.62
C TYR A 58 -0.67 -3.09 -7.18
N ILE A 59 0.57 -2.81 -6.80
CA ILE A 59 1.72 -3.56 -7.29
C ILE A 59 1.65 -5.01 -6.83
N TRP A 60 1.30 -5.24 -5.56
CA TRP A 60 1.13 -6.61 -5.07
C TRP A 60 0.02 -7.35 -5.82
N LEU A 61 -1.12 -6.72 -6.02
CA LEU A 61 -2.25 -7.38 -6.69
C LEU A 61 -1.95 -7.74 -8.15
N THR A 62 -1.20 -6.89 -8.85
CA THR A 62 -0.88 -7.11 -10.26
C THR A 62 0.38 -7.93 -10.49
N THR A 63 1.39 -7.83 -9.64
CA THR A 63 2.70 -8.49 -9.85
C THR A 63 3.05 -9.52 -8.79
N GLY A 64 2.47 -9.44 -7.61
CA GLY A 64 2.82 -10.29 -6.48
C GLY A 64 3.96 -9.77 -5.63
N ASP A 65 4.54 -8.64 -6.00
CA ASP A 65 5.64 -8.03 -5.25
C ASP A 65 5.12 -7.12 -4.15
N GLY A 66 5.78 -7.15 -3.00
CA GLY A 66 5.46 -6.30 -1.86
C GLY A 66 4.42 -6.92 -0.93
N GLU A 67 3.74 -6.07 -0.19
CA GLU A 67 2.75 -6.47 0.80
C GLU A 67 1.33 -6.36 0.25
N MET A 68 0.45 -7.25 0.71
CA MET A 68 -0.95 -7.31 0.26
C MET A 68 -1.70 -6.01 0.51
N PHE A 69 -1.59 -5.46 1.71
CA PHE A 69 -2.32 -4.26 2.11
C PHE A 69 -1.40 -3.04 2.22
N VAL A 70 -1.93 -1.89 1.81
CA VAL A 70 -1.27 -0.61 2.01
C VAL A 70 -1.45 -0.21 3.47
N GLU A 71 -0.38 0.28 4.11
CA GLU A 71 -0.49 0.80 5.48
C GLU A 71 -1.44 2.00 5.49
N SER A 72 -2.27 2.09 6.53
CA SER A 72 -3.17 3.23 6.67
C SER A 72 -2.38 4.49 6.97
N ASP A 73 -2.96 5.66 6.64
CA ASP A 73 -2.35 6.95 6.96
C ASP A 73 -2.08 7.09 8.46
N ASP A 74 -2.99 6.57 9.29
CA ASP A 74 -2.83 6.59 10.75
C ASP A 74 -1.62 5.79 11.21
N ASP A 75 -1.40 4.60 10.62
CA ASP A 75 -0.24 3.76 10.94
C ASP A 75 1.06 4.43 10.51
N ILE A 76 1.06 5.07 9.35
CA ILE A 76 2.21 5.81 8.85
C ILE A 76 2.52 6.98 9.78
N MET A 77 1.52 7.74 10.18
CA MET A 77 1.69 8.89 11.08
C MET A 77 2.20 8.45 12.45
N GLU A 78 1.68 7.36 13.00
CA GLU A 78 2.16 6.80 14.25
C GLU A 78 3.64 6.42 14.16
N THR A 79 4.03 5.80 13.04
CA THR A 79 5.43 5.42 12.80
C THR A 79 6.32 6.66 12.70
N ILE A 80 5.87 7.68 11.98
CA ILE A 80 6.60 8.94 11.85
C ILE A 80 6.76 9.61 13.22
N ASP A 81 5.68 9.66 14.02
CA ASP A 81 5.73 10.24 15.36
C ASP A 81 6.74 9.52 16.25
N ARG A 82 6.78 8.19 16.18
CA ARG A 82 7.73 7.38 16.93
C ARG A 82 9.17 7.67 16.51
N ILE A 83 9.41 7.81 15.22
CA ILE A 83 10.73 8.16 14.69
C ILE A 83 11.13 9.56 15.14
N MET A 84 10.21 10.52 15.06
CA MET A 84 10.46 11.92 15.42
C MET A 84 10.69 12.11 16.91
N ALA A 85 10.12 11.24 17.74
CA ALA A 85 10.33 11.29 19.20
C ALA A 85 11.79 11.01 19.58
N GLY A 86 12.53 10.32 18.71
CA GLY A 86 13.97 10.12 18.88
C GLY A 86 14.37 9.23 20.07
N GLU A 87 13.45 8.46 20.58
CA GLU A 87 13.66 7.68 21.80
C GLU A 87 14.11 6.23 21.56
N ASN A 88 14.15 5.80 20.28
CA ASN A 88 14.50 4.42 19.98
C ASN A 88 15.86 4.31 19.27
N GLU A 89 16.43 3.13 19.32
CA GLU A 89 17.73 2.84 18.69
C GLU A 89 17.68 3.01 17.15
N PHE A 90 16.51 2.76 16.55
CA PHE A 90 16.34 2.95 15.11
C PHE A 90 16.56 4.40 14.70
N HIS A 91 16.00 5.34 15.46
CA HIS A 91 16.15 6.77 15.19
C HIS A 91 17.63 7.18 15.22
N LYS A 92 18.37 6.72 16.25
CA LYS A 92 19.78 7.00 16.39
C LYS A 92 20.60 6.43 15.23
N LYS A 93 20.29 5.17 14.84
CA LYS A 93 20.95 4.51 13.72
C LYS A 93 20.66 5.23 12.40
N LEU A 94 19.42 5.66 12.19
CA LEU A 94 19.04 6.38 10.98
C LEU A 94 19.79 7.69 10.85
N ILE A 95 19.85 8.49 11.92
CA ILE A 95 20.57 9.76 11.92
C ILE A 95 22.07 9.53 11.67
N LYS A 96 22.66 8.56 12.34
CA LYS A 96 24.08 8.23 12.16
C LYS A 96 24.35 7.80 10.71
N TRP A 97 23.51 6.97 10.16
CA TRP A 97 23.63 6.51 8.77
C TRP A 97 23.56 7.71 7.79
N CYS A 98 22.58 8.57 7.97
CA CYS A 98 22.44 9.77 7.13
C CYS A 98 23.67 10.67 7.21
N ALA A 99 24.20 10.87 8.43
CA ALA A 99 25.36 11.73 8.63
C ALA A 99 26.65 11.18 8.02
N THR A 100 26.77 9.85 7.94
CA THR A 100 27.99 9.20 7.45
C THR A 100 27.92 8.76 5.99
N SER A 101 26.72 8.52 5.47
CA SER A 101 26.52 7.95 4.12
C SER A 101 26.21 9.01 3.06
N PHE A 102 25.71 10.17 3.45
CA PHE A 102 25.32 11.22 2.51
C PHE A 102 26.35 12.32 2.50
N ASN A 103 26.72 12.78 1.29
CA ASN A 103 27.51 13.98 1.13
C ASN A 103 26.58 15.20 1.16
N GLU A 104 27.16 16.38 1.06
CA GLU A 104 26.41 17.63 1.14
C GLU A 104 25.34 17.76 0.05
N ASP A 105 25.66 17.28 -1.16
CA ASP A 105 24.71 17.33 -2.28
C ASP A 105 23.54 16.38 -2.05
N ASP A 106 23.81 15.20 -1.50
CA ASP A 106 22.76 14.21 -1.15
C ASP A 106 21.81 14.80 -0.11
N LEU A 107 22.35 15.47 0.90
CA LEU A 107 21.55 16.09 1.96
C LEU A 107 20.68 17.21 1.42
N ARG A 108 21.18 18.00 0.48
CA ARG A 108 20.40 19.06 -0.17
C ARG A 108 19.25 18.48 -0.98
N MET A 109 19.50 17.38 -1.69
CA MET A 109 18.48 16.70 -2.46
C MET A 109 17.40 16.13 -1.55
N LEU A 110 17.80 15.50 -0.44
CA LEU A 110 16.88 14.94 0.54
C LEU A 110 16.03 16.04 1.17
N GLU A 111 16.64 17.16 1.57
CA GLU A 111 15.93 18.30 2.13
C GLU A 111 14.88 18.83 1.16
N ARG A 112 15.23 18.97 -0.11
CA ARG A 112 14.30 19.43 -1.14
C ARG A 112 13.13 18.45 -1.30
N LYS A 113 13.40 17.15 -1.29
CA LYS A 113 12.36 16.11 -1.39
C LYS A 113 11.42 16.13 -0.18
N ILE A 114 11.97 16.35 1.00
CA ILE A 114 11.17 16.46 2.22
C ILE A 114 10.29 17.72 2.16
N ASP A 115 10.83 18.83 1.68
CA ASP A 115 10.06 20.06 1.51
C ASP A 115 8.91 19.89 0.52
N GLU A 116 9.15 19.19 -0.58
CA GLU A 116 8.10 18.85 -1.56
C GLU A 116 7.02 18.01 -0.92
N PHE A 117 7.42 17.02 -0.13
CA PHE A 117 6.49 16.13 0.59
C PHE A 117 5.64 16.93 1.58
N VAL A 118 6.25 17.78 2.38
CA VAL A 118 5.54 18.61 3.36
C VAL A 118 4.56 19.55 2.66
N ALA A 119 4.98 20.17 1.56
CA ALA A 119 4.11 21.06 0.79
C ALA A 119 2.89 20.32 0.23
N GLU A 120 3.08 19.10 -0.24
CA GLU A 120 1.99 18.30 -0.78
C GLU A 120 1.02 17.87 0.32
N PHE A 121 1.53 17.53 1.49
CA PHE A 121 0.69 17.17 2.64
C PHE A 121 -0.14 18.37 3.13
N SER A 122 0.43 19.56 3.08
CA SER A 122 -0.28 20.79 3.49
C SER A 122 -1.42 21.15 2.55
N LYS A 123 -1.36 20.73 1.28
CA LYS A 123 -2.40 21.02 0.29
C LYS A 123 -3.63 20.13 0.41
N LYS A 124 -3.57 19.06 1.19
CA LYS A 124 -4.66 18.09 1.34
C LYS A 124 -5.65 18.44 2.44
N ASP A 125 -5.43 19.49 3.15
CA ASP A 125 -6.30 19.95 4.24
C ASP A 125 -7.52 20.74 3.73
#